data_15fa6100efd0c189879787672bc2a361
#
_entry.id   15fa6100efd0c189879787672bc2a361
#
_cell.length_a   1.000
_cell.length_b   1.000
_cell.length_c   1.000
_cell.angle_alpha   90.00
_cell.angle_beta   90.00
_cell.angle_gamma   90.00
#
_symmetry.space_group_name_H-M   'P 1'
#
loop_
_entity.id
_entity.type
_entity.pdbx_description
1 polymer ?
#
loop_
_entity_poly.entity_id
_entity_poly.type
_entity_poly.pdbx_seq_one_letter_code
_entity_poly.pdbx_strand_id
1 'polypeptide(L)'
;LEKSFSSYGGAGHWPAVKISLGDESYIQLIGQLDRVDEWQDEAGKTYGLVVDYKSGYAEVTASDVYYGLKLQLVTYLLALERAQRSDQIEPAALVYTYVKNPRISKSSVLTEEMASELVKTDTGLKK
;
A
#
# COMPACT_ATOMS: atom_id res chain seq x y z
N LEU A 1 8.77 0.03 -6.69
CA LEU A 1 8.47 0.51 -8.04
C LEU A 1 6.98 0.76 -8.18
N GLU A 2 6.60 1.91 -8.77
CA GLU A 2 5.21 2.21 -9.11
C GLU A 2 4.68 1.21 -10.14
N LYS A 3 3.48 0.69 -9.94
CA LYS A 3 2.83 -0.26 -10.83
C LYS A 3 1.41 0.18 -11.14
N SER A 4 0.95 -0.06 -12.34
CA SER A 4 -0.45 0.15 -12.71
C SER A 4 -1.07 -1.14 -13.24
N PHE A 5 -2.39 -1.26 -13.08
CA PHE A 5 -3.16 -2.34 -13.65
C PHE A 5 -4.28 -1.76 -14.52
N SER A 6 -4.37 -2.22 -15.75
CA SER A 6 -5.26 -1.63 -16.75
C SER A 6 -5.69 -2.62 -17.82
N SER A 7 -6.69 -2.21 -18.60
CA SER A 7 -7.17 -2.96 -19.77
C SER A 7 -6.19 -2.92 -20.94
N TYR A 8 -5.35 -1.89 -20.97
CA TYR A 8 -4.38 -1.67 -22.04
C TYR A 8 -3.06 -2.30 -21.59
N GLY A 9 -2.75 -3.47 -22.12
CA GLY A 9 -1.48 -4.13 -21.87
C GLY A 9 -0.31 -3.31 -22.41
N GLY A 10 0.78 -3.25 -21.66
CA GLY A 10 2.06 -2.64 -22.04
C GLY A 10 3.14 -3.13 -21.09
N ALA A 11 4.40 -2.98 -21.44
CA ALA A 11 5.51 -3.36 -20.57
C ALA A 11 5.40 -2.64 -19.22
N GLY A 12 5.33 -3.39 -18.13
CA GLY A 12 5.22 -2.87 -16.76
C GLY A 12 3.80 -2.66 -16.23
N HIS A 13 2.77 -2.98 -17.02
CA HIS A 13 1.37 -2.93 -16.58
C HIS A 13 0.85 -4.31 -16.24
N TRP A 14 0.17 -4.43 -15.11
CA TRP A 14 -0.57 -5.63 -14.77
C TRP A 14 -1.94 -5.67 -15.43
N PRO A 15 -2.53 -6.85 -15.61
CA PRO A 15 -3.88 -6.96 -16.15
C PRO A 15 -4.90 -6.33 -15.20
N ALA A 16 -5.93 -5.69 -15.76
CA ALA A 16 -7.06 -5.20 -14.99
C ALA A 16 -7.74 -6.31 -14.21
N VAL A 17 -8.24 -5.99 -13.02
CA VAL A 17 -9.00 -6.93 -12.21
C VAL A 17 -10.41 -7.03 -12.75
N LYS A 18 -10.83 -8.22 -13.21
CA LYS A 18 -12.18 -8.48 -13.67
C LYS A 18 -12.97 -9.25 -12.61
N ILE A 19 -14.13 -8.73 -12.25
CA ILE A 19 -15.08 -9.33 -11.32
C ILE A 19 -16.33 -9.69 -12.10
N SER A 20 -16.62 -10.99 -12.23
CA SER A 20 -17.82 -11.46 -12.91
C SER A 20 -19.08 -11.13 -12.11
N LEU A 21 -20.10 -10.63 -12.78
CA LEU A 21 -21.43 -10.38 -12.21
C LEU A 21 -22.46 -11.44 -12.57
N GLY A 22 -22.07 -12.48 -13.31
CA GLY A 22 -22.99 -13.40 -13.98
C GLY A 22 -23.36 -12.90 -15.38
N ASP A 23 -24.13 -13.67 -16.11
CA ASP A 23 -24.71 -13.31 -17.44
C ASP A 23 -23.70 -12.69 -18.44
N GLU A 24 -22.46 -13.20 -18.46
CA GLU A 24 -21.37 -12.68 -19.29
C GLU A 24 -20.95 -11.23 -18.98
N SER A 25 -21.60 -10.55 -18.03
CA SER A 25 -21.24 -9.22 -17.59
C SER A 25 -20.13 -9.24 -16.54
N TYR A 26 -19.31 -8.18 -16.50
CA TYR A 26 -18.25 -8.04 -15.52
C TYR A 26 -17.96 -6.57 -15.20
N ILE A 27 -17.49 -6.34 -13.99
CA ILE A 27 -16.85 -5.08 -13.61
C ILE A 27 -15.35 -5.20 -13.85
N GLN A 28 -14.76 -4.15 -14.41
CA GLN A 28 -13.33 -4.06 -14.62
C GLN A 28 -12.76 -2.96 -13.75
N LEU A 29 -11.87 -3.34 -12.82
CA LEU A 29 -11.14 -2.41 -11.98
C LEU A 29 -9.78 -2.12 -12.63
N ILE A 30 -9.47 -0.84 -12.72
CA ILE A 30 -8.18 -0.33 -13.16
C ILE A 30 -7.64 0.63 -12.11
N GLY A 31 -6.33 0.77 -12.01
CA GLY A 31 -5.74 1.65 -11.00
C GLY A 31 -4.23 1.65 -11.04
N GLN A 32 -3.68 2.30 -10.02
CA GLN A 32 -2.25 2.49 -9.83
C GLN A 32 -1.91 2.21 -8.39
N LEU A 33 -0.80 1.49 -8.19
CA LEU A 33 -0.23 1.23 -6.88
C LEU A 33 0.96 2.16 -6.69
N ASP A 34 1.03 2.83 -5.54
CA ASP A 34 2.09 3.78 -5.27
C ASP A 34 3.47 3.11 -5.27
N ARG A 35 3.55 1.92 -4.68
CA ARG A 35 4.78 1.16 -4.63
C ARG A 35 4.52 -0.33 -4.48
N VAL A 36 5.27 -1.12 -5.23
CA VAL A 36 5.38 -2.58 -5.06
C VAL A 36 6.85 -2.92 -4.82
N ASP A 37 7.12 -3.59 -3.72
CA ASP A 37 8.43 -4.16 -3.42
C ASP A 37 8.38 -5.66 -3.68
N GLU A 38 9.38 -6.16 -4.33
CA GLU A 38 9.51 -7.57 -4.69
C GLU A 38 10.72 -8.16 -3.95
N TRP A 39 10.53 -9.35 -3.40
CA TRP A 39 11.58 -10.11 -2.75
C TRP A 39 11.56 -11.55 -3.26
N GLN A 40 12.73 -12.13 -3.51
CA GLN A 40 12.89 -13.49 -3.97
C GLN A 40 13.54 -14.35 -2.88
N ASP A 41 12.94 -15.50 -2.60
CA ASP A 41 13.51 -16.47 -1.66
C ASP A 41 14.61 -17.32 -2.32
N GLU A 42 15.25 -18.17 -1.50
CA GLU A 42 16.32 -19.06 -1.96
C GLU A 42 15.85 -20.11 -2.98
N ALA A 43 14.55 -20.40 -3.02
CA ALA A 43 13.94 -21.33 -3.98
C ALA A 43 13.58 -20.63 -5.31
N GLY A 44 13.84 -19.31 -5.42
CA GLY A 44 13.54 -18.52 -6.61
C GLY A 44 12.09 -18.03 -6.70
N LYS A 45 11.29 -18.18 -5.62
CA LYS A 45 9.91 -17.71 -5.57
C LYS A 45 9.88 -16.22 -5.24
N THR A 46 9.15 -15.45 -6.03
CA THR A 46 9.04 -14.00 -5.84
C THR A 46 7.79 -13.65 -5.05
N TYR A 47 7.95 -12.80 -4.06
CA TYR A 47 6.89 -12.28 -3.21
C TYR A 47 6.72 -10.78 -3.43
N GLY A 48 5.47 -10.29 -3.38
CA GLY A 48 5.13 -8.89 -3.57
C GLY A 48 4.55 -8.26 -2.31
N LEU A 49 5.09 -7.11 -1.93
CA LEU A 49 4.57 -6.23 -0.89
C LEU A 49 4.03 -4.96 -1.54
N VAL A 50 2.75 -4.66 -1.33
CA VAL A 50 2.15 -3.39 -1.77
C VAL A 50 2.24 -2.38 -0.65
N VAL A 51 2.79 -1.22 -0.94
CA VAL A 51 2.86 -0.08 -0.02
C VAL A 51 2.03 1.06 -0.61
N ASP A 52 1.09 1.56 0.18
CA ASP A 52 0.26 2.71 -0.16
C ASP A 52 0.55 3.86 0.83
N TYR A 53 0.86 5.05 0.29
CA TYR A 53 1.23 6.20 1.10
C TYR A 53 0.00 7.02 1.49
N LYS A 54 -0.16 7.27 2.78
CA LYS A 54 -1.27 8.05 3.33
C LYS A 54 -0.78 9.31 4.06
N SER A 55 -1.31 10.46 3.69
CA SER A 55 -1.05 11.74 4.39
C SER A 55 -1.93 11.94 5.62
N GLY A 56 -3.05 11.22 5.71
CA GLY A 56 -3.99 11.24 6.82
C GLY A 56 -4.10 9.89 7.52
N TYR A 57 -4.85 9.87 8.62
CA TYR A 57 -5.12 8.62 9.34
C TYR A 57 -5.88 7.63 8.43
N ALA A 58 -5.33 6.46 8.25
CA ALA A 58 -5.96 5.36 7.54
C ALA A 58 -5.77 4.08 8.33
N GLU A 59 -6.87 3.55 8.83
CA GLU A 59 -6.95 2.25 9.46
C GLU A 59 -7.94 1.40 8.66
N VAL A 60 -7.65 0.15 8.48
CA VAL A 60 -8.55 -0.80 7.85
C VAL A 60 -8.90 -1.86 8.86
N THR A 61 -10.17 -1.95 9.21
CA THR A 61 -10.69 -3.01 10.06
C THR A 61 -11.33 -4.11 9.21
N ALA A 62 -11.44 -5.32 9.76
CA ALA A 62 -12.17 -6.41 9.11
C ALA A 62 -13.63 -6.01 8.79
N SER A 63 -14.26 -5.20 9.64
CA SER A 63 -15.60 -4.67 9.42
C SER A 63 -15.66 -3.74 8.22
N ASP A 64 -14.67 -2.84 8.05
CA ASP A 64 -14.61 -1.95 6.89
C ASP A 64 -14.56 -2.74 5.57
N VAL A 65 -13.77 -3.81 5.55
CA VAL A 65 -13.67 -4.69 4.38
C VAL A 65 -14.99 -5.45 4.16
N TYR A 66 -15.56 -6.02 5.21
CA TYR A 66 -16.80 -6.79 5.15
C TYR A 66 -17.97 -5.96 4.61
N TYR A 67 -18.09 -4.70 5.04
CA TYR A 67 -19.15 -3.79 4.57
C TYR A 67 -18.79 -3.02 3.30
N GLY A 68 -17.65 -3.31 2.67
CA GLY A 68 -17.25 -2.69 1.40
C GLY A 68 -16.84 -1.21 1.51
N LEU A 69 -16.49 -0.74 2.71
CA LEU A 69 -16.20 0.67 2.97
C LEU A 69 -14.76 1.07 2.60
N LYS A 70 -13.82 0.13 2.68
CA LYS A 70 -12.38 0.36 2.41
C LYS A 70 -11.80 -0.73 1.53
N LEU A 71 -12.19 -0.73 0.26
CA LEU A 71 -11.82 -1.79 -0.69
C LEU A 71 -10.48 -1.57 -1.40
N GLN A 72 -9.80 -0.45 -1.19
CA GLN A 72 -8.57 -0.12 -1.90
C GLN A 72 -7.50 -1.22 -1.75
N LEU A 73 -7.19 -1.60 -0.50
CA LEU A 73 -6.20 -2.66 -0.25
C LEU A 73 -6.65 -4.02 -0.81
N VAL A 74 -7.94 -4.33 -0.73
CA VAL A 74 -8.49 -5.58 -1.30
C VAL A 74 -8.33 -5.57 -2.83
N THR A 75 -8.60 -4.44 -3.48
CA THR A 75 -8.40 -4.28 -4.93
C THR A 75 -6.93 -4.46 -5.31
N TYR A 76 -6.01 -3.91 -4.52
CA TYR A 76 -4.58 -4.06 -4.74
C TYR A 76 -4.11 -5.51 -4.56
N LEU A 77 -4.66 -6.22 -3.56
CA LEU A 77 -4.39 -7.64 -3.37
C LEU A 77 -4.86 -8.47 -4.59
N LEU A 78 -6.06 -8.19 -5.08
CA LEU A 78 -6.58 -8.84 -6.28
C LEU A 78 -5.74 -8.51 -7.53
N ALA A 79 -5.27 -7.27 -7.66
CA ALA A 79 -4.37 -6.88 -8.75
C ALA A 79 -3.04 -7.63 -8.68
N LEU A 80 -2.46 -7.76 -7.49
CA LEU A 80 -1.22 -8.52 -7.26
C LEU A 80 -1.42 -10.02 -7.52
N GLU A 81 -2.54 -10.62 -7.08
CA GLU A 81 -2.89 -12.00 -7.37
C GLU A 81 -3.05 -12.25 -8.89
N ARG A 82 -3.63 -11.29 -9.61
CA ARG A 82 -3.74 -11.38 -11.08
C ARG A 82 -2.39 -11.25 -11.77
N ALA A 83 -1.49 -10.40 -11.23
CA ALA A 83 -0.13 -10.27 -11.70
C ALA A 83 0.68 -11.56 -11.52
N GLN A 84 0.40 -12.34 -10.47
CA GLN A 84 1.04 -13.64 -10.23
C GLN A 84 0.98 -14.56 -11.46
N ARG A 85 -0.10 -14.51 -12.22
CA ARG A 85 -0.27 -15.35 -13.42
C ARG A 85 0.63 -14.94 -14.58
N SER A 86 1.05 -13.67 -14.62
CA SER A 86 1.95 -13.12 -15.65
C SER A 86 3.40 -13.04 -15.17
N ASP A 87 3.61 -12.59 -13.93
CA ASP A 87 4.93 -12.24 -13.40
C ASP A 87 5.41 -13.18 -12.28
N GLN A 88 4.61 -14.19 -11.91
CA GLN A 88 4.90 -15.18 -10.86
C GLN A 88 5.19 -14.55 -9.48
N ILE A 89 4.53 -13.42 -9.17
CA ILE A 89 4.69 -12.72 -7.90
C ILE A 89 3.58 -13.17 -6.94
N GLU A 90 3.94 -13.78 -5.81
CA GLU A 90 2.99 -14.12 -4.76
C GLU A 90 2.70 -12.93 -3.83
N PRO A 91 1.44 -12.67 -3.52
CA PRO A 91 1.07 -11.65 -2.54
C PRO A 91 1.60 -12.00 -1.15
N ALA A 92 2.44 -11.13 -0.58
CA ALA A 92 2.99 -11.29 0.76
C ALA A 92 2.30 -10.40 1.79
N ALA A 93 2.17 -9.11 1.51
CA ALA A 93 1.55 -8.16 2.42
C ALA A 93 1.06 -6.89 1.71
N LEU A 94 0.18 -6.16 2.42
CA LEU A 94 -0.32 -4.84 2.06
C LEU A 94 -0.11 -3.91 3.26
N VAL A 95 0.52 -2.77 3.04
CA VAL A 95 0.92 -1.85 4.11
C VAL A 95 0.49 -0.43 3.78
N TYR A 96 -0.15 0.24 4.74
CA TYR A 96 -0.27 1.69 4.73
C TYR A 96 0.95 2.32 5.40
N THR A 97 1.58 3.23 4.70
CA THR A 97 2.69 4.02 5.22
C THR A 97 2.27 5.47 5.41
N TYR A 98 2.35 5.97 6.63
CA TYR A 98 1.99 7.35 6.94
C TYR A 98 3.14 8.29 6.60
N VAL A 99 2.84 9.26 5.73
CA VAL A 99 3.74 10.38 5.46
C VAL A 99 3.24 11.59 6.24
N LYS A 100 3.70 11.76 7.47
CA LYS A 100 3.42 12.95 8.27
C LYS A 100 4.55 13.95 8.11
N ASN A 101 4.19 15.15 7.67
CA ASN A 101 5.08 16.31 7.80
C ASN A 101 4.59 17.10 9.04
N PRO A 102 5.21 16.94 10.22
CA PRO A 102 4.78 17.64 11.41
C PRO A 102 5.00 19.15 11.20
N ARG A 103 3.90 19.89 11.08
CA ARG A 103 3.95 21.35 11.11
C ARG A 103 4.11 21.78 12.56
N ILE A 104 5.25 22.31 12.92
CA ILE A 104 5.44 23.00 14.19
C ILE A 104 4.74 24.34 14.07
N SER A 105 3.67 24.52 14.84
CA SER A 105 2.98 25.81 14.92
C SER A 105 3.88 26.82 15.64
N LYS A 106 4.06 28.02 15.08
CA LYS A 106 4.81 29.12 15.70
C LYS A 106 4.28 29.55 17.06
N SER A 107 3.09 29.11 17.47
CA SER A 107 2.50 29.43 18.77
C SER A 107 3.07 28.61 19.94
N SER A 108 3.76 27.52 19.67
CA SER A 108 4.56 26.80 20.65
C SER A 108 6.01 27.26 20.52
N VAL A 109 6.37 28.31 21.21
CA VAL A 109 7.78 28.63 21.46
C VAL A 109 8.31 27.47 22.28
N LEU A 110 8.97 26.53 21.61
CA LEU A 110 9.74 25.49 22.29
C LEU A 110 10.84 26.22 23.04
N THR A 111 10.76 26.23 24.36
CA THR A 111 11.90 26.65 25.18
C THR A 111 13.06 25.68 24.86
N GLU A 112 14.32 26.15 25.02
CA GLU A 112 15.49 25.29 24.78
C GLU A 112 15.44 23.99 25.61
N GLU A 113 14.77 24.01 26.76
CA GLU A 113 14.54 22.85 27.62
C GLU A 113 13.61 21.83 26.97
N MET A 114 12.51 22.25 26.37
CA MET A 114 11.57 21.35 25.66
C MET A 114 12.19 20.76 24.38
N ALA A 115 13.03 21.53 23.68
CA ALA A 115 13.76 21.04 22.52
C ALA A 115 14.80 19.98 22.94
N SER A 116 15.47 20.14 24.08
CA SER A 116 16.41 19.16 24.59
C SER A 116 15.76 17.87 25.09
N GLU A 117 14.54 17.94 25.60
CA GLU A 117 13.75 16.77 26.00
C GLU A 117 13.26 15.96 24.79
N LEU A 118 12.80 16.63 23.73
CA LEU A 118 12.40 15.97 22.48
C LEU A 118 13.55 15.21 21.81
N VAL A 119 14.74 15.77 21.82
CA VAL A 119 15.96 15.10 21.31
C VAL A 119 16.31 13.87 22.16
N LYS A 120 16.10 13.92 23.47
CA LYS A 120 16.34 12.77 24.36
C LYS A 120 15.35 11.63 24.18
N THR A 121 14.10 11.93 23.83
CA THR A 121 13.07 10.90 23.56
C THR A 121 13.26 10.24 22.21
N ASP A 122 13.77 10.95 21.21
CA ASP A 122 14.00 10.39 19.87
C ASP A 122 15.26 9.50 19.81
N THR A 123 16.20 9.69 20.72
CA THR A 123 17.36 8.78 20.87
C THR A 123 17.05 7.49 21.64
N GLY A 124 15.80 7.28 22.04
CA GLY A 124 15.32 6.11 22.79
C GLY A 124 15.01 4.87 21.95
N LEU A 125 15.23 4.86 20.64
CA LEU A 125 15.25 3.64 19.83
C LEU A 125 16.53 2.84 20.16
N LYS A 126 16.45 2.12 21.26
CA LYS A 126 17.46 1.13 21.63
C LYS A 126 17.34 -0.09 20.73
N LYS A 127 18.49 -0.40 20.17
CA LYS A 127 19.09 -1.70 19.79
C LYS A 127 18.22 -2.94 20.02
#